data_e7364e7c6de135a6fda04f33e4a1e464
#
_entry.id   e7364e7c6de135a6fda04f33e4a1e464
#
_cell.length_a   1.000
_cell.length_b   1.000
_cell.length_c   1.000
_cell.angle_alpha   90.00
_cell.angle_beta   90.00
_cell.angle_gamma   90.00
#
_symmetry.space_group_name_H-M   'P 1'
#
loop_
_entity.id
_entity.type
_entity.pdbx_description
1 polymer ?
#
loop_
_entity_poly.entity_id
_entity_poly.type
_entity_poly.pdbx_seq_one_letter_code
_entity_poly.pdbx_strand_id
1 'polypeptide(L)'
;MSSILTNTSAMVALQTLKSINMDLGKIQSEISTGKSVGSAKDNASVWAISKVMESDVKAFAGISDSLSRGESTLAVARQGSETITDLLTDVKGKIVAAQEGNDDERAKIQADISALTDQIQSVVSASQFNVVNFLKGTDDLDILSSLDRGADGTVETNSITVARQDLSTDAGVFGGGGALTVTATDGANSLAGVAGTEFSNAGNTMTIELTD
;
A
#
# COMPACT_ATOMS: atom_id res chain seq x y z
N MET A 1 76.72 -32.57 -10.98
CA MET A 1 76.25 -33.88 -11.49
C MET A 1 74.75 -33.93 -11.22
N SER A 2 73.95 -33.91 -12.28
CA SER A 2 72.50 -34.08 -12.14
C SER A 2 72.24 -35.57 -11.87
N SER A 3 71.62 -35.89 -10.76
CA SER A 3 71.22 -37.28 -10.39
C SER A 3 70.21 -37.77 -11.45
N ILE A 4 70.52 -38.96 -12.02
CA ILE A 4 69.58 -39.61 -12.99
C ILE A 4 68.28 -40.04 -12.30
N LEU A 5 68.27 -40.15 -10.97
CA LEU A 5 67.13 -40.58 -10.16
C LEU A 5 66.20 -39.45 -9.76
N THR A 6 66.65 -38.21 -9.80
CA THR A 6 65.81 -37.04 -9.46
C THR A 6 66.02 -35.91 -10.48
N ASN A 7 65.16 -35.81 -11.48
CA ASN A 7 65.17 -34.68 -12.43
C ASN A 7 64.31 -33.54 -11.86
N THR A 8 64.98 -32.61 -11.17
CA THR A 8 64.32 -31.45 -10.56
C THR A 8 63.58 -30.58 -11.59
N SER A 9 64.11 -30.50 -12.82
CA SER A 9 63.45 -29.74 -13.90
C SER A 9 62.16 -30.39 -14.37
N ALA A 10 62.14 -31.75 -14.42
CA ALA A 10 60.89 -32.49 -14.75
C ALA A 10 59.85 -32.36 -13.63
N MET A 11 60.25 -32.36 -12.35
CA MET A 11 59.35 -32.12 -11.22
C MET A 11 58.77 -30.69 -11.25
N VAL A 12 59.57 -29.68 -11.51
CA VAL A 12 59.11 -28.29 -11.68
C VAL A 12 58.13 -28.18 -12.85
N ALA A 13 58.44 -28.81 -13.99
CA ALA A 13 57.57 -28.81 -15.17
C ALA A 13 56.22 -29.47 -14.87
N LEU A 14 56.22 -30.63 -14.17
CA LEU A 14 54.98 -31.30 -13.74
C LEU A 14 54.16 -30.47 -12.77
N GLN A 15 54.81 -29.79 -11.84
CA GLN A 15 54.13 -28.90 -10.87
C GLN A 15 53.51 -27.69 -11.57
N THR A 16 54.26 -27.12 -12.53
CA THR A 16 53.74 -26.00 -13.35
C THR A 16 52.53 -26.44 -14.21
N LEU A 17 52.63 -27.62 -14.85
CA LEU A 17 51.53 -28.16 -15.66
C LEU A 17 50.29 -28.44 -14.78
N LYS A 18 50.46 -28.94 -13.59
CA LYS A 18 49.37 -29.15 -12.63
C LYS A 18 48.71 -27.83 -12.22
N SER A 19 49.51 -26.76 -11.96
CA SER A 19 49.00 -25.44 -11.65
C SER A 19 48.19 -24.87 -12.83
N ILE A 20 48.74 -24.95 -14.05
CA ILE A 20 48.06 -24.48 -15.26
C ILE A 20 46.71 -25.20 -15.48
N ASN A 21 46.69 -26.52 -15.28
CA ASN A 21 45.43 -27.27 -15.43
C ASN A 21 44.39 -26.89 -14.33
N MET A 22 44.81 -26.59 -13.11
CA MET A 22 43.93 -26.11 -12.07
C MET A 22 43.37 -24.70 -12.40
N ASP A 23 44.27 -23.82 -12.85
CA ASP A 23 43.88 -22.44 -13.27
C ASP A 23 42.96 -22.47 -14.48
N LEU A 24 43.18 -23.34 -15.46
CA LEU A 24 42.29 -23.53 -16.60
C LEU A 24 40.92 -24.00 -16.17
N GLY A 25 40.82 -24.96 -15.28
CA GLY A 25 39.56 -25.46 -14.72
C GLY A 25 38.80 -24.34 -13.98
N LYS A 26 39.52 -23.51 -13.23
CA LYS A 26 38.96 -22.34 -12.54
C LYS A 26 38.39 -21.33 -13.54
N ILE A 27 39.18 -20.94 -14.54
CA ILE A 27 38.77 -19.97 -15.56
C ILE A 27 37.56 -20.50 -16.36
N GLN A 28 37.54 -21.79 -16.71
CA GLN A 28 36.39 -22.42 -17.36
C GLN A 28 35.12 -22.34 -16.51
N SER A 29 35.25 -22.56 -15.19
CA SER A 29 34.14 -22.40 -14.24
C SER A 29 33.67 -20.95 -14.16
N GLU A 30 34.59 -19.99 -14.10
CA GLU A 30 34.30 -18.55 -14.06
C GLU A 30 33.58 -18.10 -15.34
N ILE A 31 34.01 -18.56 -16.51
CA ILE A 31 33.35 -18.25 -17.79
C ILE A 31 31.95 -18.89 -17.84
N SER A 32 31.80 -20.13 -17.41
CA SER A 32 30.51 -20.84 -17.41
C SER A 32 29.50 -20.23 -16.45
N THR A 33 29.94 -19.77 -15.30
CA THR A 33 29.06 -19.18 -14.27
C THR A 33 28.91 -17.67 -14.40
N GLY A 34 29.78 -17.00 -15.16
CA GLY A 34 29.88 -15.54 -15.23
C GLY A 34 30.29 -14.88 -13.91
N LYS A 35 30.82 -15.65 -12.97
CA LYS A 35 31.21 -15.18 -11.63
C LYS A 35 32.63 -15.58 -11.30
N SER A 36 33.44 -14.63 -10.81
CA SER A 36 34.81 -14.90 -10.34
C SER A 36 34.83 -15.71 -9.02
N VAL A 37 33.76 -15.63 -8.25
CA VAL A 37 33.52 -16.45 -7.04
C VAL A 37 32.15 -17.09 -7.20
N GLY A 38 32.10 -18.29 -7.71
CA GLY A 38 30.87 -19.05 -7.94
C GLY A 38 30.40 -19.85 -6.71
N SER A 39 31.36 -20.23 -5.84
CA SER A 39 31.09 -21.08 -4.69
C SER A 39 31.89 -20.68 -3.46
N ALA A 40 31.44 -21.11 -2.28
CA ALA A 40 32.18 -20.91 -1.04
C ALA A 40 33.58 -21.56 -1.06
N LYS A 41 33.82 -22.52 -1.95
CA LYS A 41 35.10 -23.21 -2.17
C LYS A 41 36.15 -22.27 -2.76
N ASP A 42 35.74 -21.31 -3.59
CA ASP A 42 36.66 -20.39 -4.27
C ASP A 42 37.16 -19.30 -3.31
N ASN A 43 36.23 -18.71 -2.57
CA ASN A 43 36.50 -17.76 -1.49
C ASN A 43 35.28 -17.63 -0.58
N ALA A 44 35.32 -18.27 0.59
CA ALA A 44 34.17 -18.31 1.51
C ALA A 44 33.71 -16.91 1.97
N SER A 45 34.65 -16.00 2.24
CA SER A 45 34.34 -14.65 2.72
C SER A 45 33.66 -13.82 1.64
N VAL A 46 34.22 -13.78 0.42
CA VAL A 46 33.67 -13.04 -0.71
C VAL A 46 32.31 -13.65 -1.12
N TRP A 47 32.19 -14.97 -1.13
CA TRP A 47 30.94 -15.64 -1.42
C TRP A 47 29.85 -15.30 -0.44
N ALA A 48 30.15 -15.30 0.88
CA ALA A 48 29.19 -14.94 1.93
C ALA A 48 28.71 -13.49 1.77
N ILE A 49 29.63 -12.54 1.54
CA ILE A 49 29.28 -11.13 1.29
C ILE A 49 28.44 -11.00 0.03
N SER A 50 28.81 -11.69 -1.05
CA SER A 50 28.05 -11.66 -2.32
C SER A 50 26.62 -12.19 -2.14
N LYS A 51 26.44 -13.22 -1.31
CA LYS A 51 25.11 -13.77 -1.00
C LYS A 51 24.24 -12.81 -0.18
N VAL A 52 24.84 -12.11 0.76
CA VAL A 52 24.16 -11.05 1.52
C VAL A 52 23.74 -9.92 0.57
N MET A 53 24.66 -9.42 -0.28
CA MET A 53 24.36 -8.38 -1.25
C MET A 53 23.28 -8.81 -2.27
N GLU A 54 23.33 -10.05 -2.75
CA GLU A 54 22.31 -10.59 -3.65
C GLU A 54 20.94 -10.63 -2.98
N SER A 55 20.89 -10.98 -1.69
CA SER A 55 19.68 -10.94 -0.87
C SER A 55 19.16 -9.49 -0.73
N ASP A 56 20.05 -8.54 -0.44
CA ASP A 56 19.68 -7.14 -0.26
C ASP A 56 19.14 -6.53 -1.58
N VAL A 57 19.77 -6.83 -2.72
CA VAL A 57 19.27 -6.41 -4.04
C VAL A 57 17.85 -6.94 -4.31
N LYS A 58 17.61 -8.22 -4.00
CA LYS A 58 16.26 -8.80 -4.15
C LYS A 58 15.24 -8.16 -3.20
N ALA A 59 15.66 -7.84 -2.00
CA ALA A 59 14.84 -7.15 -1.03
C ALA A 59 14.49 -5.73 -1.48
N PHE A 60 15.44 -4.99 -2.03
CA PHE A 60 15.18 -3.67 -2.60
C PHE A 60 14.24 -3.72 -3.81
N ALA A 61 14.32 -4.75 -4.65
CA ALA A 61 13.35 -4.96 -5.71
C ALA A 61 11.94 -5.15 -5.14
N GLY A 62 11.78 -5.96 -4.09
CA GLY A 62 10.50 -6.14 -3.40
C GLY A 62 9.96 -4.86 -2.75
N ILE A 63 10.85 -4.01 -2.20
CA ILE A 63 10.48 -2.69 -1.67
C ILE A 63 9.98 -1.78 -2.81
N SER A 64 10.70 -1.72 -3.92
CA SER A 64 10.31 -0.92 -5.09
C SER A 64 8.92 -1.33 -5.60
N ASP A 65 8.65 -2.63 -5.68
CA ASP A 65 7.34 -3.16 -6.05
C ASP A 65 6.26 -2.80 -5.03
N SER A 66 6.58 -2.83 -3.74
CA SER A 66 5.65 -2.45 -2.66
C SER A 66 5.30 -0.97 -2.73
N LEU A 67 6.29 -0.10 -2.89
CA LEU A 67 6.10 1.34 -3.04
C LEU A 67 5.29 1.69 -4.29
N SER A 68 5.58 1.05 -5.42
CA SER A 68 4.84 1.26 -6.68
C SER A 68 3.36 0.84 -6.57
N ARG A 69 3.09 -0.27 -5.87
CA ARG A 69 1.71 -0.68 -5.56
C ARG A 69 1.02 0.33 -4.62
N GLY A 70 1.73 0.78 -3.59
CA GLY A 70 1.23 1.78 -2.66
C GLY A 70 0.87 3.10 -3.36
N GLU A 71 1.75 3.58 -4.23
CA GLU A 71 1.51 4.77 -5.06
C GLU A 71 0.28 4.61 -5.96
N SER A 72 0.17 3.47 -6.63
CA SER A 72 -0.98 3.18 -7.50
C SER A 72 -2.29 3.12 -6.72
N THR A 73 -2.27 2.50 -5.53
CA THR A 73 -3.46 2.44 -4.66
C THR A 73 -3.86 3.82 -4.18
N LEU A 74 -2.89 4.65 -3.79
CA LEU A 74 -3.15 6.02 -3.34
C LEU A 74 -3.67 6.90 -4.48
N ALA A 75 -3.18 6.72 -5.70
CA ALA A 75 -3.67 7.45 -6.88
C ALA A 75 -5.14 7.14 -7.17
N VAL A 76 -5.55 5.86 -7.06
CA VAL A 76 -6.95 5.45 -7.21
C VAL A 76 -7.82 6.03 -6.09
N ALA A 77 -7.34 6.00 -4.85
CA ALA A 77 -8.06 6.57 -3.72
C ALA A 77 -8.25 8.08 -3.86
N ARG A 78 -7.22 8.80 -4.31
CA ARG A 78 -7.29 10.24 -4.58
C ARG A 78 -8.32 10.55 -5.65
N GLN A 79 -8.32 9.82 -6.77
CA GLN A 79 -9.31 10.00 -7.83
C GLN A 79 -10.73 9.74 -7.33
N GLY A 80 -10.93 8.69 -6.51
CA GLY A 80 -12.20 8.41 -5.86
C GLY A 80 -12.65 9.56 -4.95
N SER A 81 -11.75 10.10 -4.14
CA SER A 81 -12.04 11.22 -3.23
C SER A 81 -12.41 12.50 -3.98
N GLU A 82 -11.75 12.81 -5.09
CA GLU A 82 -12.08 13.94 -5.95
C GLU A 82 -13.52 13.79 -6.49
N THR A 83 -13.87 12.62 -7.03
CA THR A 83 -15.22 12.34 -7.52
C THR A 83 -16.27 12.42 -6.41
N ILE A 84 -15.97 11.92 -5.21
CA ILE A 84 -16.88 12.01 -4.05
C ILE A 84 -17.08 13.46 -3.64
N THR A 85 -16.05 14.30 -3.70
CA THR A 85 -16.14 15.72 -3.38
C THR A 85 -17.07 16.46 -4.33
N ASP A 86 -17.02 16.13 -5.62
CA ASP A 86 -17.91 16.69 -6.62
C ASP A 86 -19.36 16.28 -6.34
N LEU A 87 -19.62 14.99 -6.08
CA LEU A 87 -20.94 14.47 -5.73
C LEU A 87 -21.49 15.09 -4.45
N LEU A 88 -20.66 15.31 -3.43
CA LEU A 88 -21.07 15.99 -2.20
C LEU A 88 -21.41 17.46 -2.44
N THR A 89 -20.76 18.12 -3.38
CA THR A 89 -21.10 19.48 -3.80
C THR A 89 -22.47 19.51 -4.46
N ASP A 90 -22.80 18.51 -5.28
CA ASP A 90 -24.12 18.37 -5.89
C ASP A 90 -25.19 18.10 -4.84
N VAL A 91 -24.93 17.20 -3.87
CA VAL A 91 -25.81 16.94 -2.74
C VAL A 91 -26.09 18.23 -1.96
N LYS A 92 -25.02 18.99 -1.63
CA LYS A 92 -25.17 20.30 -0.96
C LYS A 92 -26.07 21.25 -1.75
N GLY A 93 -25.90 21.34 -3.06
CA GLY A 93 -26.76 22.14 -3.94
C GLY A 93 -28.22 21.72 -3.88
N LYS A 94 -28.49 20.41 -3.90
CA LYS A 94 -29.84 19.84 -3.74
C LYS A 94 -30.45 20.14 -2.38
N ILE A 95 -29.67 20.05 -1.29
CA ILE A 95 -30.14 20.40 0.06
C ILE A 95 -30.57 21.88 0.14
N VAL A 96 -29.77 22.79 -0.44
CA VAL A 96 -30.12 24.21 -0.48
C VAL A 96 -31.42 24.44 -1.28
N ALA A 97 -31.57 23.80 -2.43
CA ALA A 97 -32.79 23.88 -3.23
C ALA A 97 -34.03 23.33 -2.50
N ALA A 98 -33.86 22.30 -1.66
CA ALA A 98 -34.94 21.75 -0.87
C ALA A 98 -35.49 22.70 0.20
N GLN A 99 -34.72 23.72 0.63
CA GLN A 99 -35.18 24.69 1.63
C GLN A 99 -36.28 25.60 1.11
N GLU A 100 -36.26 25.89 -0.19
CA GLU A 100 -37.24 26.78 -0.84
C GLU A 100 -38.41 26.00 -1.47
N GLY A 101 -38.29 24.66 -1.58
CA GLY A 101 -39.26 23.80 -2.26
C GLY A 101 -40.51 23.50 -1.46
N ASN A 102 -41.61 23.21 -2.15
CA ASN A 102 -42.81 22.60 -1.55
C ASN A 102 -42.62 21.11 -1.29
N ASP A 103 -43.56 20.44 -0.64
CA ASP A 103 -43.43 19.02 -0.22
C ASP A 103 -43.24 18.06 -1.40
N ASP A 104 -43.89 18.30 -2.54
CA ASP A 104 -43.73 17.47 -3.75
C ASP A 104 -42.34 17.65 -4.37
N GLU A 105 -41.80 18.87 -4.34
CA GLU A 105 -40.46 19.18 -4.82
C GLU A 105 -39.41 18.59 -3.89
N ARG A 106 -39.61 18.68 -2.58
CA ARG A 106 -38.73 18.05 -1.56
C ARG A 106 -38.65 16.54 -1.73
N ALA A 107 -39.78 15.87 -1.98
CA ALA A 107 -39.83 14.44 -2.24
C ALA A 107 -38.98 14.04 -3.47
N LYS A 108 -39.03 14.84 -4.54
CA LYS A 108 -38.19 14.61 -5.74
C LYS A 108 -36.72 14.84 -5.45
N ILE A 109 -36.39 15.95 -4.76
CA ILE A 109 -35.01 16.27 -4.36
C ILE A 109 -34.45 15.18 -3.44
N GLN A 110 -35.27 14.63 -2.54
CA GLN A 110 -34.86 13.53 -1.68
C GLN A 110 -34.51 12.27 -2.48
N ALA A 111 -35.29 11.95 -3.51
CA ALA A 111 -34.97 10.85 -4.42
C ALA A 111 -33.64 11.08 -5.16
N ASP A 112 -33.39 12.32 -5.62
CA ASP A 112 -32.13 12.70 -6.26
C ASP A 112 -30.94 12.55 -5.29
N ILE A 113 -31.10 13.02 -4.04
CA ILE A 113 -30.06 12.90 -2.99
C ILE A 113 -29.76 11.43 -2.70
N SER A 114 -30.81 10.59 -2.61
CA SER A 114 -30.63 9.16 -2.41
C SER A 114 -29.81 8.53 -3.54
N ALA A 115 -30.13 8.87 -4.79
CA ALA A 115 -29.37 8.38 -5.96
C ALA A 115 -27.91 8.85 -5.95
N LEU A 116 -27.64 10.11 -5.55
CA LEU A 116 -26.28 10.63 -5.41
C LEU A 116 -25.52 9.91 -4.28
N THR A 117 -26.19 9.59 -3.17
CA THR A 117 -25.60 8.81 -2.07
C THR A 117 -25.23 7.39 -2.50
N ASP A 118 -26.12 6.73 -3.25
CA ASP A 118 -25.84 5.41 -3.83
C ASP A 118 -24.64 5.46 -4.80
N GLN A 119 -24.54 6.54 -5.55
CA GLN A 119 -23.39 6.75 -6.43
C GLN A 119 -22.11 6.97 -5.66
N ILE A 120 -22.11 7.74 -4.55
CA ILE A 120 -20.95 7.90 -3.66
C ILE A 120 -20.53 6.54 -3.13
N GLN A 121 -21.44 5.72 -2.64
CA GLN A 121 -21.13 4.39 -2.13
C GLN A 121 -20.53 3.48 -3.21
N SER A 122 -21.03 3.58 -4.43
CA SER A 122 -20.50 2.87 -5.58
C SER A 122 -19.05 3.31 -5.89
N VAL A 123 -18.76 4.62 -5.87
CA VAL A 123 -17.42 5.16 -6.07
C VAL A 123 -16.47 4.70 -4.96
N VAL A 124 -16.90 4.77 -3.68
CA VAL A 124 -16.10 4.26 -2.54
C VAL A 124 -15.76 2.79 -2.74
N SER A 125 -16.72 1.97 -3.12
CA SER A 125 -16.53 0.53 -3.31
C SER A 125 -15.65 0.22 -4.53
N ALA A 126 -15.73 1.03 -5.59
CA ALA A 126 -14.93 0.88 -6.80
C ALA A 126 -13.48 1.39 -6.65
N SER A 127 -13.21 2.25 -5.65
CA SER A 127 -11.91 2.88 -5.42
C SER A 127 -10.93 1.92 -4.78
N GLN A 128 -10.72 0.76 -5.41
CA GLN A 128 -9.80 -0.28 -4.95
C GLN A 128 -8.74 -0.58 -6.01
N PHE A 129 -7.53 -0.88 -5.55
CA PHE A 129 -6.46 -1.39 -6.37
C PHE A 129 -5.88 -2.65 -5.72
N ASN A 130 -5.79 -3.74 -6.47
CA ASN A 130 -5.28 -5.03 -5.97
C ASN A 130 -5.93 -5.47 -4.62
N VAL A 131 -7.27 -5.39 -4.55
CA VAL A 131 -8.08 -5.74 -3.36
C VAL A 131 -7.92 -4.77 -2.19
N VAL A 132 -7.06 -3.76 -2.29
CA VAL A 132 -6.86 -2.75 -1.25
C VAL A 132 -7.67 -1.50 -1.59
N ASN A 133 -8.48 -1.05 -0.64
CA ASN A 133 -9.28 0.16 -0.74
C ASN A 133 -8.94 1.10 0.42
N PHE A 134 -8.48 2.33 0.11
CA PHE A 134 -8.16 3.33 1.11
C PHE A 134 -9.38 4.12 1.62
N LEU A 135 -10.48 4.07 0.88
CA LEU A 135 -11.72 4.79 1.19
C LEU A 135 -12.74 3.92 1.93
N LYS A 136 -12.36 2.69 2.29
CA LYS A 136 -13.23 1.76 3.01
C LYS A 136 -12.43 0.95 4.02
N GLY A 137 -12.94 0.87 5.26
CA GLY A 137 -12.32 0.12 6.36
C GLY A 137 -11.52 0.99 7.31
N THR A 138 -11.18 0.42 8.46
CA THR A 138 -10.55 1.12 9.58
C THR A 138 -9.09 0.77 9.80
N ASP A 139 -8.61 -0.32 9.19
CA ASP A 139 -7.24 -0.77 9.36
C ASP A 139 -6.28 0.06 8.50
N ASP A 140 -5.24 0.61 9.10
CA ASP A 140 -4.20 1.33 8.39
C ASP A 140 -3.47 0.42 7.39
N LEU A 141 -2.93 1.00 6.34
CA LEU A 141 -2.12 0.27 5.37
C LEU A 141 -0.64 0.55 5.59
N ASP A 142 0.10 -0.52 5.85
CA ASP A 142 1.55 -0.48 5.96
C ASP A 142 2.20 -0.81 4.61
N ILE A 143 2.93 0.16 4.05
CA ILE A 143 3.69 0.01 2.82
C ILE A 143 5.16 -0.16 3.19
N LEU A 144 5.76 -1.30 2.84
CA LEU A 144 7.17 -1.55 3.10
C LEU A 144 8.02 -0.50 2.38
N SER A 145 8.81 0.27 3.16
CA SER A 145 9.58 1.41 2.65
C SER A 145 11.08 1.15 2.65
N SER A 146 11.60 0.43 3.64
CA SER A 146 13.02 0.11 3.71
C SER A 146 13.28 -1.17 4.51
N LEU A 147 14.49 -1.69 4.30
CA LEU A 147 15.06 -2.75 5.11
C LEU A 147 16.32 -2.19 5.77
N ASP A 148 16.42 -2.34 7.06
CA ASP A 148 17.62 -2.05 7.82
C ASP A 148 18.28 -3.34 8.27
N ARG A 149 19.59 -3.40 8.13
CA ARG A 149 20.39 -4.54 8.58
C ARG A 149 21.25 -4.14 9.77
N GLY A 150 20.93 -4.65 10.92
CA GLY A 150 21.72 -4.49 12.13
C GLY A 150 23.13 -5.08 12.00
N ALA A 151 24.05 -4.58 12.82
CA ALA A 151 25.42 -5.08 12.87
C ALA A 151 25.51 -6.54 13.31
N ASP A 152 24.46 -7.04 13.96
CA ASP A 152 24.28 -8.44 14.38
C ASP A 152 23.74 -9.36 13.27
N GLY A 153 23.44 -8.80 12.09
CA GLY A 153 22.89 -9.52 10.94
C GLY A 153 21.36 -9.64 10.96
N THR A 154 20.69 -9.08 11.95
CA THR A 154 19.22 -8.98 11.95
C THR A 154 18.75 -8.08 10.83
N VAL A 155 17.57 -8.37 10.27
CA VAL A 155 16.94 -7.54 9.23
C VAL A 155 15.65 -6.99 9.81
N GLU A 156 15.61 -5.67 9.97
CA GLU A 156 14.42 -4.94 10.38
C GLU A 156 13.73 -4.32 9.16
N THR A 157 12.41 -4.33 9.18
CA THR A 157 11.59 -3.74 8.12
C THR A 157 10.98 -2.44 8.62
N ASN A 158 11.14 -1.37 7.86
CA ASN A 158 10.41 -0.13 8.10
C ASN A 158 9.27 0.00 7.09
N SER A 159 8.11 0.46 7.56
CA SER A 159 6.93 0.70 6.75
C SER A 159 6.50 2.16 6.84
N ILE A 160 5.85 2.63 5.79
CA ILE A 160 5.08 3.87 5.79
C ILE A 160 3.65 3.47 6.08
N THR A 161 3.15 3.87 7.24
CA THR A 161 1.76 3.65 7.62
C THR A 161 0.91 4.76 7.03
N VAL A 162 -0.05 4.40 6.19
CA VAL A 162 -1.03 5.33 5.63
C VAL A 162 -2.38 5.03 6.27
N ALA A 163 -2.88 6.01 7.03
CA ALA A 163 -4.18 5.92 7.68
C ALA A 163 -5.29 5.87 6.64
N ARG A 164 -6.18 4.88 6.75
CA ARG A 164 -7.39 4.83 5.93
C ARG A 164 -8.39 5.88 6.37
N GLN A 165 -9.10 6.41 5.38
CA GLN A 165 -10.24 7.29 5.62
C GLN A 165 -11.49 6.53 5.17
N ASP A 166 -12.26 6.01 6.12
CA ASP A 166 -13.49 5.31 5.80
C ASP A 166 -14.58 6.32 5.40
N LEU A 167 -14.90 6.34 4.12
CA LEU A 167 -15.98 7.13 3.53
C LEU A 167 -17.20 6.28 3.21
N SER A 168 -17.22 5.00 3.63
CA SER A 168 -18.38 4.15 3.44
C SER A 168 -19.53 4.60 4.34
N THR A 169 -20.75 4.47 3.84
CA THR A 169 -21.96 4.78 4.63
C THR A 169 -22.25 3.71 5.69
N ASP A 170 -21.57 2.55 5.62
CA ASP A 170 -21.84 1.42 6.48
C ASP A 170 -21.07 1.46 7.81
N ALA A 171 -19.86 2.02 7.85
CA ALA A 171 -19.00 2.00 9.03
C ALA A 171 -18.00 3.17 9.15
N GLY A 172 -18.03 4.12 8.25
CA GLY A 172 -17.08 5.25 8.21
C GLY A 172 -17.55 6.51 8.92
N VAL A 173 -17.07 7.63 8.46
CA VAL A 173 -17.39 8.97 9.01
C VAL A 173 -18.90 9.22 9.04
N PHE A 174 -19.65 8.63 8.11
CA PHE A 174 -21.10 8.67 8.06
C PHE A 174 -21.78 7.40 8.62
N GLY A 175 -21.03 6.33 8.88
CA GLY A 175 -21.53 5.01 9.30
C GLY A 175 -20.99 4.53 10.64
N GLY A 176 -20.06 5.22 11.24
CA GLY A 176 -19.42 4.84 12.50
C GLY A 176 -20.24 5.18 13.74
N GLY A 177 -21.36 4.51 13.99
CA GLY A 177 -22.07 4.53 15.27
C GLY A 177 -22.62 5.88 15.76
N GLY A 178 -22.44 6.97 14.99
CA GLY A 178 -22.94 8.29 15.35
C GLY A 178 -24.18 8.65 14.52
N ALA A 179 -25.32 8.82 15.15
CA ALA A 179 -26.48 9.40 14.48
C ALA A 179 -26.14 10.86 14.08
N LEU A 180 -26.51 11.25 12.86
CA LEU A 180 -26.54 12.66 12.51
C LEU A 180 -27.69 13.31 13.29
N THR A 181 -27.38 13.79 14.49
CA THR A 181 -28.40 14.48 15.30
C THR A 181 -28.32 15.95 14.94
N VAL A 182 -29.27 16.47 14.23
CA VAL A 182 -29.47 17.93 14.11
C VAL A 182 -30.15 18.36 15.39
N THR A 183 -29.39 18.87 16.36
CA THR A 183 -29.95 19.47 17.57
C THR A 183 -30.13 20.94 17.32
N ALA A 184 -31.37 21.40 17.18
CA ALA A 184 -31.66 22.81 17.25
C ALA A 184 -31.47 23.28 18.70
N THR A 185 -30.54 24.18 18.94
CA THR A 185 -30.16 24.63 20.31
C THR A 185 -31.13 25.68 20.88
N ASP A 186 -32.13 26.12 20.15
CA ASP A 186 -33.04 27.19 20.59
C ASP A 186 -34.40 26.70 21.14
N GLY A 187 -34.53 25.47 21.48
CA GLY A 187 -35.65 24.91 22.27
C GLY A 187 -37.06 25.01 21.69
N ALA A 188 -37.24 25.52 20.48
CA ALA A 188 -38.56 25.79 19.92
C ALA A 188 -38.87 25.18 18.55
N ASN A 189 -37.88 24.74 17.79
CA ASN A 189 -38.11 24.08 16.51
C ASN A 189 -37.19 22.87 16.35
N SER A 190 -37.63 21.74 16.89
CA SER A 190 -37.17 20.48 16.35
C SER A 190 -37.59 20.44 14.87
N LEU A 191 -36.71 20.01 13.98
CA LEU A 191 -37.06 19.58 12.65
C LEU A 191 -37.98 18.34 12.69
N ALA A 192 -38.82 18.24 13.73
CA ALA A 192 -39.82 17.23 13.96
C ALA A 192 -40.98 17.26 12.95
N GLY A 193 -40.94 18.17 11.98
CA GLY A 193 -41.85 18.18 10.84
C GLY A 193 -41.41 17.34 9.65
N VAL A 194 -40.21 16.80 9.64
CA VAL A 194 -39.79 15.78 8.66
C VAL A 194 -40.00 14.40 9.27
N ALA A 195 -41.26 14.13 9.59
CA ALA A 195 -41.67 12.80 9.97
C ALA A 195 -41.44 11.84 8.79
N GLY A 196 -40.50 10.93 8.92
CA GLY A 196 -40.48 9.74 8.10
C GLY A 196 -39.21 9.44 7.30
N THR A 197 -38.16 10.23 7.41
CA THR A 197 -36.86 9.80 6.91
C THR A 197 -35.85 9.86 8.02
N GLU A 198 -35.96 8.90 8.92
CA GLU A 198 -34.81 8.56 9.76
C GLU A 198 -33.68 8.12 8.83
N PHE A 199 -32.59 8.87 8.78
CA PHE A 199 -31.30 8.33 8.44
C PHE A 199 -30.87 7.43 9.60
N SER A 200 -31.70 6.47 9.90
CA SER A 200 -31.44 5.44 10.91
C SER A 200 -30.95 4.22 10.20
N ASN A 201 -29.66 4.15 10.00
CA ASN A 201 -29.02 2.85 9.86
C ASN A 201 -28.47 2.47 11.24
N ALA A 202 -29.22 1.64 11.94
CA ALA A 202 -28.78 0.87 13.11
C ALA A 202 -27.90 1.61 14.12
N GLY A 203 -28.36 2.75 14.63
CA GLY A 203 -27.74 3.37 15.82
C GLY A 203 -26.77 4.52 15.57
N ASN A 204 -26.65 5.00 14.37
CA ASN A 204 -25.76 6.11 14.04
C ASN A 204 -26.51 7.43 13.87
N THR A 205 -26.20 8.40 14.73
CA THR A 205 -26.77 9.74 14.69
C THR A 205 -25.67 10.73 14.29
N MET A 206 -25.82 11.44 13.19
CA MET A 206 -24.98 12.59 12.85
C MET A 206 -25.59 13.82 13.49
N THR A 207 -24.84 14.47 14.40
CA THR A 207 -25.24 15.74 15.00
C THR A 207 -24.65 16.89 14.19
N ILE A 208 -25.50 17.69 13.55
CA ILE A 208 -25.07 18.95 12.94
C ILE A 208 -25.40 20.05 13.96
N GLU A 209 -24.37 20.59 14.65
CA GLU A 209 -24.51 21.81 15.42
C GLU A 209 -24.47 23.00 14.45
N LEU A 210 -25.58 23.72 14.36
CA LEU A 210 -25.63 25.05 13.76
C LEU A 210 -25.43 26.04 14.89
N THR A 211 -24.20 26.55 15.05
CA THR A 211 -23.93 27.71 15.91
C THR A 211 -24.21 28.97 15.09
N ASP A 212 -25.03 29.88 15.63
CA ASP A 212 -25.21 31.26 15.12
C ASP A 212 -23.89 32.05 15.15
#